data_3f6a0a0f4a99bfd6d534ebaa9f2ebe49
#
_entry.id   3f6a0a0f4a99bfd6d534ebaa9f2ebe49
#
_cell.length_a   1.000
_cell.length_b   1.000
_cell.length_c   1.000
_cell.angle_alpha   90.00
_cell.angle_beta   90.00
_cell.angle_gamma   90.00
#
_symmetry.space_group_name_H-M   'P 1'
#
loop_
_entity.id
_entity.type
_entity.pdbx_description
1 polymer ?
#
loop_
_entity_poly.entity_id
_entity_poly.type
_entity_poly.pdbx_seq_one_letter_code
_entity_poly.pdbx_strand_id
1 'polypeptide(L)' 'MTFVDCILRDVDFGQAALTDVAFPGTTLDRARFDRAVMSRVDLRDAASVQIASGIEALKGATISTAQLFDLAPALARQA' A
#
# COMPACT_ATOMS: atom_id res chain seq x y z
N MET A 1 3.88 3.41 13.61
CA MET A 1 4.10 1.97 13.41
C MET A 1 4.99 1.76 12.20
N THR A 2 5.92 0.85 12.28
CA THR A 2 6.87 0.59 11.19
C THR A 2 7.01 -0.91 10.97
N PHE A 3 6.88 -1.32 9.71
CA PHE A 3 7.09 -2.72 9.31
C PHE A 3 8.41 -2.80 8.55
N VAL A 4 9.44 -3.34 9.19
CA VAL A 4 10.79 -3.40 8.62
C VAL A 4 11.04 -4.80 8.07
N ASP A 5 11.41 -4.89 6.78
CA ASP A 5 11.79 -6.13 6.12
C ASP A 5 10.77 -7.26 6.30
N CYS A 6 9.49 -6.90 6.35
CA CYS A 6 8.41 -7.87 6.50
C CYS A 6 7.89 -8.31 5.14
N ILE A 7 7.29 -9.50 5.09
CA ILE A 7 6.58 -9.97 3.90
C ILE A 7 5.12 -10.15 4.29
N LEU A 8 4.25 -9.35 3.66
CA LEU A 8 2.82 -9.36 3.94
C LEU A 8 2.10 -9.87 2.70
N ARG A 9 1.71 -11.14 2.73
CA ARG A 9 1.02 -11.79 1.62
C ARG A 9 -0.43 -12.03 1.97
N ASP A 10 -1.31 -11.73 1.02
CA ASP A 10 -2.75 -11.97 1.16
C ASP A 10 -3.31 -11.36 2.43
N VAL A 11 -2.77 -10.19 2.82
CA VAL A 11 -3.24 -9.51 4.02
C VAL A 11 -4.46 -8.66 3.69
N ASP A 12 -5.34 -8.55 4.67
CA ASP A 12 -6.57 -7.78 4.53
C ASP A 12 -6.58 -6.65 5.56
N PHE A 13 -6.43 -5.43 5.08
CA PHE A 13 -6.52 -4.23 5.91
C PHE A 13 -7.87 -3.53 5.70
N GLY A 14 -8.89 -4.26 5.32
CA GLY A 14 -10.21 -3.69 5.08
C GLY A 14 -10.72 -2.92 6.29
N GLN A 15 -11.19 -1.68 6.07
CA GLN A 15 -11.72 -0.79 7.08
C GLN A 15 -10.70 -0.40 8.17
N ALA A 16 -9.41 -0.67 7.95
CA ALA A 16 -8.37 -0.28 8.90
C ALA A 16 -8.07 1.20 8.80
N ALA A 17 -7.69 1.80 9.92
CA ALA A 17 -7.18 3.17 9.94
C ALA A 17 -5.68 3.11 10.19
N LEU A 18 -4.89 3.54 9.22
CA LEU A 18 -3.44 3.52 9.27
C LEU A 18 -2.94 4.96 9.38
N THR A 19 -2.29 5.28 10.49
CA THR A 19 -1.76 6.61 10.74
C THR A 19 -0.28 6.50 11.11
N ASP A 20 0.55 7.32 10.46
CA ASP A 20 2.01 7.36 10.71
C ASP A 20 2.64 5.98 10.57
N VAL A 21 2.35 5.27 9.48
CA VAL A 21 2.86 3.93 9.23
C VAL A 21 3.88 3.97 8.10
N ALA A 22 5.00 3.27 8.27
CA ALA A 22 6.02 3.11 7.23
C ALA A 22 6.30 1.62 7.01
N PHE A 23 6.75 1.30 5.79
CA PHE A 23 7.01 -0.09 5.40
C PHE A 23 8.39 -0.24 4.76
N PRO A 24 9.48 0.15 5.44
CA PRO A 24 10.82 0.05 4.84
C PRO A 24 11.22 -1.40 4.59
N GLY A 25 11.60 -1.70 3.34
CA GLY A 25 12.03 -3.04 2.95
C GLY A 25 10.92 -4.09 2.96
N THR A 26 9.68 -3.68 3.15
CA THR A 26 8.56 -4.61 3.29
C THR A 26 7.94 -4.92 1.92
N THR A 27 7.58 -6.18 1.72
CA THR A 27 6.86 -6.61 0.52
C THR A 27 5.37 -6.73 0.84
N LEU A 28 4.55 -6.04 0.06
CA LEU A 28 3.09 -6.17 0.11
C LEU A 28 2.66 -6.94 -1.13
N ASP A 29 2.13 -8.14 -0.94
CA ASP A 29 1.71 -9.02 -2.02
C ASP A 29 0.23 -9.32 -1.88
N ARG A 30 -0.55 -8.85 -2.85
CA ARG A 30 -2.02 -9.00 -2.86
C ARG A 30 -2.67 -8.45 -1.59
N ALA A 31 -2.20 -7.30 -1.15
CA ALA A 31 -2.79 -6.63 0.00
C ALA A 31 -4.14 -6.02 -0.36
N ARG A 32 -5.07 -6.05 0.56
CA ARG A 32 -6.41 -5.49 0.40
C ARG A 32 -6.58 -4.32 1.36
N PHE A 33 -6.99 -3.20 0.80
CA PHE A 33 -7.19 -1.98 1.58
C PHE A 33 -8.60 -1.41 1.35
N ASP A 34 -9.59 -2.28 1.19
CA ASP A 34 -10.96 -1.85 0.94
C ASP A 34 -11.46 -0.99 2.10
N ARG A 35 -11.85 0.25 1.78
CA ARG A 35 -12.36 1.20 2.77
C ARG A 35 -11.35 1.54 3.88
N ALA A 36 -10.07 1.24 3.67
CA ALA A 36 -9.04 1.64 4.63
C ALA A 36 -8.81 3.14 4.53
N VAL A 37 -8.44 3.73 5.65
CA VAL A 37 -8.08 5.15 5.73
C VAL A 37 -6.60 5.25 6.03
N MET A 38 -5.86 5.92 5.16
CA MET A 38 -4.43 6.11 5.34
C MET A 38 -4.13 7.59 5.56
N SER A 39 -3.32 7.87 6.57
CA SER A 39 -2.87 9.21 6.89
C SER A 39 -1.39 9.15 7.23
N ARG A 40 -0.59 9.88 6.48
CA ARG A 40 0.87 9.92 6.66
C ARG A 40 1.48 8.51 6.60
N VAL A 41 1.02 7.71 5.66
CA VAL A 41 1.57 6.37 5.40
C VAL A 41 2.64 6.50 4.32
N ASP A 42 3.81 5.93 4.57
CA ASP A 42 4.95 6.02 3.66
C ASP A 42 5.25 4.64 3.08
N LEU A 43 5.07 4.51 1.77
CA LEU A 43 5.35 3.29 1.03
C LEU A 43 6.59 3.41 0.15
N ARG A 44 7.29 4.54 0.19
CA ARG A 44 8.40 4.80 -0.73
C ARG A 44 9.55 3.81 -0.58
N ASP A 45 9.80 3.37 0.64
CA ASP A 45 10.91 2.46 0.94
C ASP A 45 10.50 1.00 0.93
N ALA A 46 9.26 0.69 0.56
CA ALA A 46 8.80 -0.69 0.46
C ALA A 46 9.52 -1.41 -0.68
N ALA A 47 9.84 -2.69 -0.46
CA ALA A 47 10.51 -3.49 -1.49
C ALA A 47 9.59 -3.77 -2.66
N SER A 48 8.30 -4.00 -2.41
CA SER A 48 7.30 -4.22 -3.45
C SER A 48 5.93 -3.88 -2.91
N VAL A 49 5.08 -3.31 -3.78
CA VAL A 49 3.71 -2.98 -3.41
C VAL A 49 2.78 -3.54 -4.48
N GLN A 50 2.05 -4.58 -4.12
CA GLN A 50 1.07 -5.25 -4.98
C GLN A 50 -0.28 -5.20 -4.28
N ILE A 51 -1.23 -4.49 -4.86
CA ILE A 51 -2.54 -4.27 -4.25
C ILE A 51 -3.60 -5.10 -4.99
N ALA A 52 -4.30 -5.97 -4.25
CA ALA A 52 -5.36 -6.79 -4.82
C ALA A 52 -6.66 -5.99 -4.95
N SER A 53 -6.98 -5.16 -3.96
CA SER A 53 -8.18 -4.33 -4.01
C SER A 53 -8.02 -3.15 -3.06
N GLY A 54 -8.89 -2.14 -3.22
CA GLY A 54 -8.84 -0.96 -2.37
C GLY A 54 -7.73 0.01 -2.75
N ILE A 55 -7.35 0.05 -4.02
CA ILE A 55 -6.26 0.93 -4.49
C ILE A 55 -6.56 2.41 -4.19
N GLU A 56 -7.81 2.78 -4.11
CA GLU A 56 -8.21 4.16 -3.83
C GLU A 56 -7.79 4.60 -2.43
N ALA A 57 -7.57 3.67 -1.51
CA ALA A 57 -7.11 4.01 -0.16
C ALA A 57 -5.69 4.59 -0.19
N LEU A 58 -4.91 4.31 -1.24
CA LEU A 58 -3.54 4.80 -1.36
C LEU A 58 -3.47 6.31 -1.56
N LYS A 59 -4.57 6.99 -1.72
CA LYS A 59 -4.58 8.45 -1.87
C LYS A 59 -3.96 9.16 -0.67
N GLY A 60 -4.03 8.54 0.51
CA GLY A 60 -3.43 9.10 1.72
C GLY A 60 -2.01 8.62 1.97
N ALA A 61 -1.43 7.86 1.05
CA ALA A 61 -0.09 7.30 1.20
C ALA A 61 0.90 7.99 0.27
N THR A 62 2.18 7.99 0.67
CA THR A 62 3.27 8.50 -0.15
C THR A 62 3.93 7.32 -0.85
N ILE A 63 4.06 7.41 -2.18
CA ILE A 63 4.69 6.36 -2.97
C ILE A 63 5.79 6.96 -3.84
N SER A 64 6.75 6.11 -4.25
CA SER A 64 7.81 6.52 -5.15
C SER A 64 7.34 6.43 -6.60
N THR A 65 8.13 7.04 -7.52
CA THR A 65 7.83 6.96 -8.94
C THR A 65 7.84 5.51 -9.44
N ALA A 66 8.78 4.70 -8.96
CA ALA A 66 8.85 3.29 -9.34
C ALA A 66 7.60 2.54 -8.90
N GLN A 67 7.12 2.81 -7.70
CA GLN A 67 5.89 2.20 -7.20
C GLN A 67 4.67 2.64 -8.00
N LEU A 68 4.67 3.89 -8.46
CA LEU A 68 3.60 4.40 -9.30
C LEU A 68 3.49 3.59 -10.60
N PHE A 69 4.61 3.23 -11.21
CA PHE A 69 4.59 2.37 -12.40
C PHE A 69 4.03 0.99 -12.09
N ASP A 70 4.40 0.42 -10.95
CA ASP A 70 3.89 -0.89 -10.54
C ASP A 70 2.38 -0.87 -10.31
N LEU A 71 1.85 0.25 -9.85
CA LEU A 71 0.43 0.39 -9.54
C LEU A 71 -0.40 0.91 -10.72
N ALA A 72 0.24 1.37 -11.79
CA ALA A 72 -0.47 1.99 -12.90
C ALA A 72 -1.57 1.09 -13.50
N PRO A 73 -1.36 -0.21 -13.72
CA PRO A 73 -2.43 -1.06 -14.25
C PRO A 73 -3.65 -1.13 -13.33
N ALA A 74 -3.42 -1.18 -12.02
CA ALA A 74 -4.53 -1.19 -11.05
C ALA A 74 -5.24 0.16 -11.02
N LEU A 75 -4.49 1.26 -11.10
CA LEU A 75 -5.09 2.60 -11.14
C LEU A 75 -5.91 2.80 -12.42
N ALA A 76 -5.44 2.28 -13.55
CA ALA A 76 -6.18 2.37 -14.80
C ALA A 76 -7.52 1.64 -14.72
N ARG A 77 -7.58 0.53 -13.99
CA ARG A 77 -8.82 -0.21 -13.81
C ARG A 77 -9.83 0.52 -12.92
N GLN A 78 -9.35 1.46 -12.09
CA GLN A 78 -10.23 2.27 -11.25
C GLN A 78 -10.89 3.41 -12.03
N ALA A 79 -10.33 3.78 -13.15
CA ALA A 79 -10.89 4.85 -14.00
C ALA A 79 -12.18 4.44 -14.76
#